data_75372ea0ffe9ecea5b66e4ead2c5487a
#
_entry.id   75372ea0ffe9ecea5b66e4ead2c5487a
#
_cell.length_a   1.000
_cell.length_b   1.000
_cell.length_c   1.000
_cell.angle_alpha   90.00
_cell.angle_beta   90.00
_cell.angle_gamma   90.00
#
_symmetry.space_group_name_H-M   'P 1'
#
loop_
_entity.id
_entity.type
_entity.pdbx_description
1 polymer ?
#
loop_
_entity_poly.entity_id
_entity_poly.type
_entity_poly.pdbx_seq_one_letter_code
_entity_poly.pdbx_strand_id
1 'polypeptide(L)'
;MDTTTHRLRLDPAAVRRLGTSTAGLGAFGEQLAARHLVVDDQLTILARNWRLSAGELRGELDLIAVDEAAGSLVVCEVKTRRNADRFGGASAAVSPRKRARIRALTAAFLRTCDAPFRRVRIDLVAVDLGRLPTLTHLQGAL
;
A
#
# COMPACT_ATOMS: atom_id res chain seq x y z
N MET A 1 5.86 3.79 -18.59
CA MET A 1 4.52 3.88 -17.96
C MET A 1 4.54 5.00 -16.95
N ASP A 2 3.64 5.93 -17.12
CA ASP A 2 3.59 7.08 -16.21
C ASP A 2 3.02 6.66 -14.85
N THR A 3 3.80 6.88 -13.82
CA THR A 3 3.35 6.66 -12.44
C THR A 3 2.45 7.82 -12.05
N THR A 4 1.18 7.54 -11.85
CA THR A 4 0.24 8.55 -11.36
C THR A 4 0.44 8.75 -9.86
N THR A 5 0.57 10.01 -9.47
CA THR A 5 0.77 10.37 -8.07
C THR A 5 -0.44 11.18 -7.56
N HIS A 6 -1.04 10.70 -6.48
CA HIS A 6 -2.07 11.41 -5.76
C HIS A 6 -1.56 11.79 -4.37
N ARG A 7 -1.76 13.02 -3.96
CA ARG A 7 -1.37 13.49 -2.64
C ARG A 7 -2.56 14.11 -1.92
N LEU A 8 -2.84 13.60 -0.73
CA LEU A 8 -3.94 14.04 0.12
C LEU A 8 -3.42 14.56 1.44
N ARG A 9 -4.02 15.63 1.96
CA ARG A 9 -3.77 16.08 3.32
C ARG A 9 -4.68 15.33 4.28
N LEU A 10 -4.13 14.87 5.39
CA LEU A 10 -4.86 14.20 6.45
C LEU A 10 -5.19 15.20 7.55
N ASP A 11 -6.31 14.96 8.28
CA ASP A 11 -6.67 15.77 9.42
C ASP A 11 -5.70 15.52 10.60
N PRO A 12 -4.92 16.53 11.04
CA PRO A 12 -3.99 16.35 12.14
C PRO A 12 -4.65 15.94 13.45
N ALA A 13 -5.90 16.36 13.69
CA ALA A 13 -6.62 15.99 14.89
C ALA A 13 -7.00 14.51 14.89
N ALA A 14 -7.39 13.96 13.74
CA ALA A 14 -7.66 12.54 13.59
C ALA A 14 -6.39 11.71 13.82
N VAL A 15 -5.26 12.15 13.27
CA VAL A 15 -3.96 11.49 13.45
C VAL A 15 -3.55 11.46 14.93
N ARG A 16 -3.71 12.56 15.65
CA ARG A 16 -3.35 12.64 17.07
C ARG A 16 -4.19 11.72 17.97
N ARG A 17 -5.42 11.41 17.59
CA ARG A 17 -6.32 10.53 18.36
C ARG A 17 -5.92 9.05 18.33
N LEU A 18 -4.99 8.66 17.50
CA LEU A 18 -4.71 7.25 17.18
C LEU A 18 -3.60 6.60 18.00
N GLY A 19 -3.07 7.29 18.97
CA GLY A 19 -2.05 6.73 19.84
C GLY A 19 -0.68 6.60 19.19
N THR A 20 0.29 6.20 20.00
CA THR A 20 1.70 6.40 19.68
C THR A 20 2.53 5.12 19.56
N SER A 21 1.92 3.94 19.63
CA SER A 21 2.67 2.68 19.51
C SER A 21 3.13 2.43 18.07
N THR A 22 4.32 1.89 17.90
CA THR A 22 4.86 1.57 16.56
C THR A 22 3.99 0.57 15.81
N ALA A 23 3.43 -0.42 16.51
CA ALA A 23 2.52 -1.40 15.92
C ALA A 23 1.19 -0.75 15.51
N GLY A 24 0.65 0.14 16.33
CA GLY A 24 -0.56 0.90 16.02
C GLY A 24 -0.37 1.85 14.86
N LEU A 25 0.84 2.38 14.66
CA LEU A 25 1.16 3.28 13.56
C LEU A 25 1.03 2.59 12.20
N GLY A 26 1.58 1.39 12.05
CA GLY A 26 1.48 0.61 10.83
C GLY A 26 0.03 0.23 10.49
N ALA A 27 -0.70 -0.29 11.47
CA ALA A 27 -2.10 -0.66 11.31
C ALA A 27 -2.97 0.55 10.92
N PHE A 28 -2.69 1.69 11.49
CA PHE A 28 -3.40 2.93 11.17
C PHE A 28 -3.13 3.39 9.73
N GLY A 29 -1.87 3.36 9.30
CA GLY A 29 -1.51 3.70 7.92
C GLY A 29 -2.21 2.78 6.92
N GLU A 30 -2.28 1.49 7.20
CA GLU A 30 -3.00 0.52 6.37
C GLU A 30 -4.50 0.80 6.31
N GLN A 31 -5.12 1.21 7.43
CA GLN A 31 -6.53 1.61 7.43
C GLN A 31 -6.78 2.85 6.57
N LEU A 32 -5.92 3.86 6.68
CA LEU A 32 -6.01 5.05 5.84
C LEU A 32 -5.85 4.73 4.36
N ALA A 33 -4.89 3.89 4.04
CA ALA A 33 -4.66 3.45 2.66
C ALA A 33 -5.87 2.68 2.12
N ALA A 34 -6.42 1.74 2.89
CA ALA A 34 -7.58 0.97 2.49
C ALA A 34 -8.80 1.87 2.24
N ARG A 35 -9.04 2.82 3.13
CA ARG A 35 -10.14 3.80 2.96
C ARG A 35 -9.94 4.63 1.70
N HIS A 36 -8.73 5.11 1.45
CA HIS A 36 -8.41 5.86 0.23
C HIS A 36 -8.70 5.03 -1.03
N LEU A 37 -8.26 3.77 -1.08
CA LEU A 37 -8.51 2.90 -2.23
C LEU A 37 -10.01 2.69 -2.47
N VAL A 38 -10.80 2.51 -1.42
CA VAL A 38 -12.24 2.26 -1.53
C VAL A 38 -13.01 3.53 -1.86
N VAL A 39 -12.77 4.62 -1.13
CA VAL A 39 -13.58 5.84 -1.22
C VAL A 39 -13.16 6.71 -2.40
N ASP A 40 -11.85 6.95 -2.54
CA ASP A 40 -11.35 7.88 -3.57
C ASP A 40 -11.14 7.19 -4.91
N ASP A 41 -10.60 5.98 -4.92
CA ASP A 41 -10.29 5.24 -6.15
C ASP A 41 -11.37 4.24 -6.55
N GLN A 42 -12.38 4.03 -5.70
CA GLN A 42 -13.51 3.12 -5.95
C GLN A 42 -13.08 1.67 -6.21
N LEU A 43 -12.03 1.23 -5.54
CA LEU A 43 -11.57 -0.15 -5.60
C LEU A 43 -12.31 -1.03 -4.59
N THR A 44 -12.32 -2.33 -4.85
CA THR A 44 -12.83 -3.33 -3.92
C THR A 44 -11.68 -4.06 -3.25
N ILE A 45 -11.63 -4.05 -1.91
CA ILE A 45 -10.59 -4.77 -1.17
C ILE A 45 -10.90 -6.27 -1.21
N LEU A 46 -9.94 -7.06 -1.68
CA LEU A 46 -10.02 -8.53 -1.67
C LEU A 46 -9.38 -9.13 -0.43
N ALA A 47 -8.25 -8.61 0.01
CA ALA A 47 -7.52 -9.14 1.14
C ALA A 47 -6.69 -8.06 1.82
N ARG A 48 -6.48 -8.24 3.11
CA ARG A 48 -5.58 -7.43 3.93
C ARG A 48 -4.57 -8.34 4.60
N ASN A 49 -3.34 -7.91 4.68
CA ASN A 49 -2.27 -8.65 5.34
C ASN A 49 -2.19 -10.11 4.85
N TRP A 50 -2.21 -10.29 3.55
CA TRP A 50 -2.09 -11.61 2.96
C TRP A 50 -0.67 -12.13 3.14
N ARG A 51 -0.53 -13.29 3.76
CA ARG A 51 0.76 -13.87 4.12
C ARG A 51 1.04 -15.14 3.33
N LEU A 52 2.29 -15.29 2.95
CA LEU A 52 2.81 -16.51 2.37
C LEU A 52 4.07 -16.94 3.13
N SER A 53 4.15 -18.24 3.42
CA SER A 53 5.35 -18.86 3.96
C SER A 53 5.52 -20.19 3.24
N ALA A 54 6.17 -20.18 2.08
CA ALA A 54 6.37 -21.36 1.25
C ALA A 54 7.83 -21.40 0.77
N GLY A 55 8.59 -22.33 1.35
CA GLY A 55 10.00 -22.46 1.02
C GLY A 55 10.79 -21.20 1.36
N GLU A 56 11.50 -20.68 0.37
CA GLU A 56 12.29 -19.46 0.51
C GLU A 56 11.46 -18.19 0.37
N LEU A 57 10.26 -18.28 -0.22
CA LEU A 57 9.39 -17.13 -0.41
C LEU A 57 8.52 -16.92 0.83
N ARG A 58 8.82 -15.88 1.58
CA ARG A 58 8.09 -15.47 2.77
C ARG A 58 7.81 -14.00 2.74
N GLY A 59 6.65 -13.62 3.23
CA GLY A 59 6.29 -12.22 3.36
C GLY A 59 4.81 -11.98 3.38
N GLU A 60 4.48 -10.71 3.31
CA GLU A 60 3.12 -10.20 3.44
C GLU A 60 2.85 -9.15 2.37
N LEU A 61 1.64 -9.18 1.81
CA LEU A 61 1.09 -8.09 1.01
C LEU A 61 0.09 -7.34 1.87
N ASP A 62 0.29 -6.02 2.03
CA ASP A 62 -0.51 -5.21 2.95
C ASP A 62 -1.97 -5.11 2.52
N LEU A 63 -2.21 -4.75 1.27
CA LEU A 63 -3.54 -4.63 0.70
C LEU A 63 -3.58 -5.23 -0.71
N ILE A 64 -4.64 -5.96 -1.00
CA ILE A 64 -4.93 -6.47 -2.33
C ILE A 64 -6.34 -6.03 -2.69
N ALA A 65 -6.48 -5.35 -3.81
CA ALA A 65 -7.73 -4.77 -4.27
C ALA A 65 -7.97 -5.05 -5.75
N VAL A 66 -9.20 -4.82 -6.19
CA VAL A 66 -9.61 -4.96 -7.59
C VAL A 66 -10.20 -3.64 -8.07
N ASP A 67 -9.74 -3.19 -9.20
CA ASP A 67 -10.42 -2.21 -10.02
C ASP A 67 -11.35 -2.97 -10.98
N GLU A 68 -12.62 -3.08 -10.62
CA GLU A 68 -13.58 -3.85 -11.39
C GLU A 68 -13.83 -3.24 -12.77
N ALA A 69 -13.82 -1.91 -12.87
CA ALA A 69 -14.03 -1.22 -14.13
C ALA A 69 -12.90 -1.48 -15.13
N ALA A 70 -11.67 -1.53 -14.68
CA ALA A 70 -10.50 -1.78 -15.51
C ALA A 70 -10.13 -3.27 -15.61
N GLY A 71 -10.71 -4.13 -14.77
CA GLY A 71 -10.32 -5.54 -14.70
C GLY A 71 -8.91 -5.74 -14.16
N SER A 72 -8.45 -4.86 -13.28
CA SER A 72 -7.08 -4.84 -12.77
C SER A 72 -6.99 -5.32 -11.33
N LEU A 73 -6.00 -6.16 -11.04
CA LEU A 73 -5.59 -6.42 -9.67
C LEU A 73 -4.63 -5.30 -9.22
N VAL A 74 -4.87 -4.76 -8.06
CA VAL A 74 -4.04 -3.71 -7.45
C VAL A 74 -3.49 -4.23 -6.14
N VAL A 75 -2.18 -4.44 -6.09
CA VAL A 75 -1.47 -4.76 -4.85
C VAL A 75 -0.88 -3.46 -4.32
N CYS A 76 -1.11 -3.16 -3.05
CA CYS A 76 -0.67 -1.91 -2.47
C CYS A 76 0.21 -2.17 -1.25
N GLU A 77 1.45 -1.70 -1.32
CA GLU A 77 2.37 -1.64 -0.19
C GLU A 77 2.15 -0.32 0.55
N VAL A 78 2.05 -0.39 1.87
CA VAL A 78 1.80 0.78 2.71
C VAL A 78 3.03 1.07 3.57
N LYS A 79 3.53 2.29 3.49
CA LYS A 79 4.61 2.79 4.33
C LYS A 79 4.10 3.92 5.20
N THR A 80 4.24 3.76 6.52
CA THR A 80 3.83 4.78 7.48
C THR A 80 5.05 5.27 8.24
N ARG A 81 5.25 6.58 8.27
CA ARG A 81 6.36 7.23 8.97
C ARG A 81 5.90 8.48 9.71
N ARG A 82 6.56 8.77 10.82
CA ARG A 82 6.32 9.99 11.60
C ARG A 82 7.15 11.18 11.13
N ASN A 83 8.37 10.93 10.64
CA ASN A 83 9.36 11.96 10.29
C ASN A 83 9.90 11.72 8.88
N ALA A 84 9.00 11.62 7.89
CA ALA A 84 9.39 11.35 6.51
C ALA A 84 10.30 12.42 5.91
N ASP A 85 10.19 13.66 6.36
CA ASP A 85 10.97 14.80 5.85
C ASP A 85 12.47 14.64 6.02
N ARG A 86 12.92 13.86 7.02
CA ARG A 86 14.33 13.61 7.29
C ARG A 86 15.03 12.71 6.27
N PHE A 87 14.28 11.89 5.52
CA PHE A 87 14.81 10.79 4.71
C PHE A 87 14.30 10.79 3.25
N GLY A 88 13.93 11.94 2.73
CA GLY A 88 13.45 12.05 1.36
C GLY A 88 12.04 11.52 1.11
N GLY A 89 11.24 11.40 2.20
CA GLY A 89 9.88 10.89 2.12
C GLY A 89 9.78 9.36 2.22
N ALA A 90 8.57 8.87 2.49
CA ALA A 90 8.32 7.43 2.67
C ALA A 90 8.48 6.64 1.36
N SER A 91 8.26 7.27 0.22
CA SER A 91 8.41 6.64 -1.11
C SER A 91 9.84 6.19 -1.41
N ALA A 92 10.85 6.84 -0.81
CA ALA A 92 12.26 6.50 -0.99
C ALA A 92 12.67 5.21 -0.25
N ALA A 93 11.78 4.63 0.56
CA ALA A 93 12.12 3.55 1.49
C ALA A 93 11.96 2.13 0.94
N VAL A 94 11.54 1.96 -0.31
CA VAL A 94 11.37 0.63 -0.90
C VAL A 94 12.63 0.21 -1.64
N SER A 95 13.38 -0.71 -1.05
CA SER A 95 14.60 -1.23 -1.64
C SER A 95 14.30 -2.12 -2.87
N PRO A 96 15.28 -2.29 -3.79
CA PRO A 96 15.13 -3.24 -4.89
C PRO A 96 14.80 -4.66 -4.43
N ARG A 97 15.38 -5.09 -3.31
CA ARG A 97 15.12 -6.42 -2.73
C ARG A 97 13.68 -6.55 -2.25
N LYS A 98 13.15 -5.52 -1.59
CA LYS A 98 11.75 -5.52 -1.15
C LYS A 98 10.80 -5.48 -2.34
N ARG A 99 11.11 -4.69 -3.35
CA ARG A 99 10.35 -4.63 -4.61
C ARG A 99 10.27 -6.00 -5.28
N ALA A 100 11.39 -6.70 -5.40
CA ALA A 100 11.42 -8.05 -5.97
C ALA A 100 10.58 -9.03 -5.17
N ARG A 101 10.61 -8.94 -3.84
CA ARG A 101 9.80 -9.76 -2.96
C ARG A 101 8.30 -9.50 -3.15
N ILE A 102 7.88 -8.25 -3.21
CA ILE A 102 6.47 -7.89 -3.44
C ILE A 102 6.00 -8.44 -4.78
N ARG A 103 6.81 -8.34 -5.82
CA ARG A 103 6.48 -8.91 -7.14
C ARG A 103 6.34 -10.43 -7.09
N ALA A 104 7.22 -11.12 -6.39
CA ALA A 104 7.16 -12.56 -6.23
C ALA A 104 5.92 -13.00 -5.43
N LEU A 105 5.59 -12.29 -4.35
CA LEU A 105 4.38 -12.53 -3.56
C LEU A 105 3.11 -12.26 -4.37
N THR A 106 3.10 -11.23 -5.19
CA THR A 106 1.99 -10.92 -6.09
C THR A 106 1.78 -12.05 -7.10
N ALA A 107 2.83 -12.58 -7.69
CA ALA A 107 2.75 -13.72 -8.59
C ALA A 107 2.19 -14.96 -7.86
N ALA A 108 2.62 -15.19 -6.62
CA ALA A 108 2.10 -16.29 -5.81
C ALA A 108 0.60 -16.12 -5.49
N PHE A 109 0.17 -14.90 -5.18
CA PHE A 109 -1.25 -14.60 -4.96
C PHE A 109 -2.07 -14.87 -6.24
N LEU A 110 -1.59 -14.45 -7.39
CA LEU A 110 -2.28 -14.67 -8.66
C LEU A 110 -2.53 -16.15 -8.95
N ARG A 111 -1.63 -17.03 -8.53
CA ARG A 111 -1.82 -18.49 -8.68
C ARG A 111 -2.97 -19.04 -7.84
N THR A 112 -3.41 -18.31 -6.83
CA THR A 112 -4.58 -18.69 -6.01
C THR A 112 -5.91 -18.20 -6.60
N CYS A 113 -5.87 -17.35 -7.62
CA CYS A 113 -7.05 -16.75 -8.22
C CYS A 113 -7.60 -17.62 -9.36
N ASP A 114 -8.94 -17.82 -9.35
CA ASP A 114 -9.62 -18.63 -10.38
C ASP A 114 -9.86 -17.86 -11.68
N ALA A 115 -9.94 -16.53 -11.59
CA ALA A 115 -10.22 -15.69 -12.75
C ALA A 115 -8.98 -14.85 -13.12
N PRO A 116 -8.69 -14.71 -14.42
CA PRO A 116 -7.58 -13.87 -14.85
C PRO A 116 -7.91 -12.38 -14.71
N PHE A 117 -6.92 -11.60 -14.34
CA PHE A 117 -6.98 -10.15 -14.39
C PHE A 117 -6.38 -9.65 -15.70
N ARG A 118 -6.94 -8.59 -16.26
CA ARG A 118 -6.40 -7.99 -17.49
C ARG A 118 -5.04 -7.35 -17.24
N ARG A 119 -4.88 -6.76 -16.06
CA ARG A 119 -3.65 -6.07 -15.63
C ARG A 119 -3.40 -6.33 -14.16
N VAL A 120 -2.13 -6.21 -13.80
CA VAL A 120 -1.69 -6.22 -12.40
C VAL A 120 -0.89 -4.96 -12.18
N ARG A 121 -1.26 -4.20 -11.16
CA ARG A 121 -0.58 -2.98 -10.78
C ARG A 121 -0.10 -3.10 -9.34
N ILE A 122 1.12 -2.71 -9.08
CA ILE A 122 1.67 -2.70 -7.72
C ILE A 122 1.95 -1.25 -7.34
N ASP A 123 1.21 -0.79 -6.33
CA ASP A 123 1.20 0.59 -5.88
C ASP A 123 1.95 0.74 -4.56
N LEU A 124 2.41 1.94 -4.29
CA LEU A 124 2.92 2.35 -2.99
C LEU A 124 2.02 3.45 -2.43
N VAL A 125 1.55 3.27 -1.20
CA VAL A 125 0.92 4.34 -0.43
C VAL A 125 1.85 4.71 0.72
N ALA A 126 2.29 5.94 0.73
CA ALA A 126 3.11 6.50 1.78
C ALA A 126 2.27 7.40 2.67
N VAL A 127 2.23 7.07 3.96
CA VAL A 127 1.51 7.84 4.98
C VAL A 127 2.53 8.52 5.86
N ASP A 128 2.61 9.83 5.74
CA ASP A 128 3.54 10.67 6.49
C ASP A 128 2.79 11.39 7.60
N LEU A 129 3.06 11.00 8.85
CA LEU A 129 2.37 11.50 10.03
C LEU A 129 3.17 12.56 10.79
N GLY A 130 3.89 13.37 10.06
CA GLY A 130 4.63 14.51 10.61
C GLY A 130 3.70 15.68 10.97
N ARG A 131 4.25 16.86 10.98
CA ARG A 131 3.53 18.09 11.36
C ARG A 131 2.34 18.38 10.44
N LEU A 132 2.48 18.11 9.14
CA LEU A 132 1.42 18.21 8.15
C LEU A 132 1.19 16.80 7.58
N PRO A 133 0.28 16.03 8.19
CA PRO A 133 0.08 14.66 7.77
C PRO A 133 -0.42 14.56 6.32
N THR A 134 0.20 13.67 5.54
CA THR A 134 -0.16 13.45 4.14
C THR A 134 -0.22 11.97 3.82
N LEU A 135 -1.06 11.63 2.84
CA LEU A 135 -1.06 10.34 2.18
C LEU A 135 -0.66 10.58 0.72
N THR A 136 0.36 9.88 0.26
CA THR A 136 0.81 9.94 -1.13
C THR A 136 0.65 8.56 -1.75
N HIS A 137 -0.11 8.48 -2.83
CA HIS A 137 -0.38 7.25 -3.55
C HIS A 137 0.37 7.28 -4.90
N LEU A 138 1.29 6.36 -5.07
CA LEU A 138 2.09 6.20 -6.29
C LEU A 138 1.59 4.94 -7.01
N GLN A 139 0.82 5.14 -8.06
CA GLN A 139 0.27 4.03 -8.84
C GLN A 139 1.33 3.42 -9.75
N GLY A 140 1.42 2.08 -9.73
CA GLY A 140 2.35 1.35 -10.59
C GLY A 140 3.82 1.60 -10.26
N ALA A 141 4.13 1.98 -9.03
CA ALA A 141 5.48 2.38 -8.61
C ALA A 141 6.44 1.21 -8.35
N LEU A 142 5.94 -0.03 -8.19
CA LEU A 142 6.76 -1.18 -7.76
C LEU A 142 6.76 -2.35 -8.76
#